data_201b05750b6a21164343a032f4161aa0
#
_entry.id   201b05750b6a21164343a032f4161aa0
#
_cell.length_a   1.000
_cell.length_b   1.000
_cell.length_c   1.000
_cell.angle_alpha   90.00
_cell.angle_beta   90.00
_cell.angle_gamma   90.00
#
_symmetry.space_group_name_H-M   'P 1'
#
loop_
_entity.id
_entity.type
_entity.pdbx_description
1 polymer ?
#
loop_
_entity_poly.entity_id
_entity_poly.type
_entity_poly.pdbx_seq_one_letter_code
_entity_poly.pdbx_strand_id
1 'polypeptide(L)'
;FLLMYANFNAGLGFDVMLKDYAQAQCRGRSGTIGMDGWYAMGQTYAYLQGELGVKVKLWLIRTRVPVIKGGAAALLQAGLPDPTFFKGYLGVNLNVLGLIKGKARFKLSIGEECDVVIPGSSPIEEPMINDLAPADKENEVSVFSVPQATFNIAIGKSFEATTDAGETTYYRINLKEFIVKDKEEHVIPGKLLWGKDKTDVRFQSKEILPPNTDLTAEVRIVFEELKNGVWKPVLTSGKPAFEEKINHFTTGGAPSDIPMRNIVYAYPVIGQRYFLPKEYSKGYVQLQFGQKYLFEKGFDYKLSFVTKQNERISTDFKYNEAESRLEFTLPELRRQTEYTLDLAYSAAQKDMANDNKKSSGIKEIKDNDDFSGQIGGGKAIAKISNEMKQSILEYDFTTSQYATFRDKMRSIKVRDNLAIDAGVALLLGANVQGKEAFDEAEVMGVEKTQYKPLLSLRSDLKEEYFRGTVYHLFMKD
;
A
#
# COMPACT_ATOMS: atom_id res chain seq x y z
N PHE A 1 -27.86 24.31 -8.72
CA PHE A 1 -28.39 22.94 -8.75
C PHE A 1 -27.76 22.13 -7.66
N LEU A 2 -28.58 21.50 -6.84
CA LEU A 2 -28.20 20.58 -5.80
C LEU A 2 -28.61 19.17 -6.27
N LEU A 3 -27.65 18.27 -6.50
CA LEU A 3 -27.91 16.90 -6.91
C LEU A 3 -27.37 15.95 -5.82
N MET A 4 -28.21 15.06 -5.37
CA MET A 4 -27.77 13.97 -4.49
C MET A 4 -27.02 12.92 -5.33
N TYR A 5 -26.02 12.32 -4.75
CA TYR A 5 -25.35 11.15 -5.30
C TYR A 5 -25.19 10.07 -4.23
N ALA A 6 -25.18 8.84 -4.66
CA ALA A 6 -24.87 7.69 -3.84
C ALA A 6 -23.83 6.83 -4.57
N ASN A 7 -22.81 6.43 -3.85
CA ASN A 7 -21.84 5.44 -4.31
C ASN A 7 -21.88 4.27 -3.35
N PHE A 8 -21.95 3.06 -3.89
CA PHE A 8 -21.86 1.84 -3.09
C PHE A 8 -20.80 0.94 -3.70
N ASN A 9 -20.03 0.32 -2.82
CA ASN A 9 -19.04 -0.70 -3.17
C ASN A 9 -19.23 -1.88 -2.23
N ALA A 10 -19.36 -3.07 -2.77
CA ALA A 10 -19.51 -4.28 -2.01
C ALA A 10 -18.67 -5.39 -2.63
N GLY A 11 -18.13 -6.25 -1.81
CA GLY A 11 -17.41 -7.41 -2.24
C GLY A 11 -17.57 -8.54 -1.25
N LEU A 12 -17.47 -9.75 -1.74
CA LEU A 12 -17.42 -10.96 -0.96
C LEU A 12 -16.41 -11.92 -1.59
N GLY A 13 -15.82 -12.74 -0.76
CA GLY A 13 -14.93 -13.80 -1.20
C GLY A 13 -14.91 -14.92 -0.19
N PHE A 14 -14.47 -16.06 -0.62
CA PHE A 14 -14.24 -17.20 0.26
C PHE A 14 -13.03 -17.99 -0.23
N ASP A 15 -12.32 -18.59 0.73
CA ASP A 15 -11.25 -19.54 0.50
C ASP A 15 -11.56 -20.80 1.27
N VAL A 16 -11.34 -21.94 0.68
CA VAL A 16 -11.51 -23.25 1.33
C VAL A 16 -10.28 -24.09 1.04
N MET A 17 -9.68 -24.64 2.07
CA MET A 17 -8.60 -25.59 2.00
C MET A 17 -9.05 -26.89 2.65
N LEU A 18 -8.92 -27.98 1.94
CA LEU A 18 -9.06 -29.33 2.48
C LEU A 18 -7.67 -29.97 2.46
N LYS A 19 -7.20 -30.39 3.62
CA LYS A 19 -5.88 -30.98 3.77
C LYS A 19 -5.98 -32.31 4.51
N ASP A 20 -5.25 -33.30 4.04
CA ASP A 20 -5.00 -34.54 4.75
C ASP A 20 -3.76 -34.35 5.65
N TYR A 21 -3.98 -34.45 6.94
CA TYR A 21 -2.93 -34.38 7.98
C TYR A 21 -2.44 -35.78 8.41
N ALA A 22 -2.92 -36.83 7.72
CA ALA A 22 -2.56 -38.21 8.01
C ALA A 22 -2.74 -38.59 9.49
N GLN A 23 -1.66 -38.96 10.17
CA GLN A 23 -1.66 -39.35 11.60
C GLN A 23 -1.43 -38.18 12.57
N ALA A 24 -1.44 -36.94 12.08
CA ALA A 24 -1.25 -35.77 12.94
C ALA A 24 -2.35 -35.64 13.99
N GLN A 25 -1.99 -35.13 15.16
CA GLN A 25 -2.87 -34.94 16.30
C GLN A 25 -2.84 -33.48 16.76
N CYS A 26 -3.85 -33.05 17.46
CA CYS A 26 -3.81 -31.77 18.16
C CYS A 26 -3.11 -31.96 19.52
N ARG A 27 -2.22 -31.04 19.86
CA ARG A 27 -1.53 -31.07 21.16
C ARG A 27 -2.52 -31.17 22.31
N GLY A 28 -2.33 -32.20 23.17
CA GLY A 28 -3.20 -32.45 24.32
C GLY A 28 -4.52 -33.16 24.02
N ARG A 29 -4.73 -33.60 22.78
CA ARG A 29 -5.86 -34.44 22.39
C ARG A 29 -5.38 -35.80 21.88
N SER A 30 -6.20 -36.83 22.08
CA SER A 30 -5.98 -38.16 21.53
C SER A 30 -6.83 -38.33 20.26
N GLY A 31 -6.25 -38.90 19.21
CA GLY A 31 -6.91 -39.11 17.93
C GLY A 31 -6.36 -38.23 16.81
N THR A 32 -6.62 -38.63 15.57
CA THR A 32 -6.22 -37.90 14.38
C THR A 32 -7.02 -36.60 14.22
N ILE A 33 -6.44 -35.62 13.53
CA ILE A 33 -7.13 -34.38 13.18
C ILE A 33 -8.25 -34.69 12.19
N GLY A 34 -9.41 -34.10 12.39
CA GLY A 34 -10.49 -34.18 11.42
C GLY A 34 -11.13 -35.56 11.36
N MET A 35 -11.55 -35.96 10.18
CA MET A 35 -12.03 -37.32 9.88
C MET A 35 -10.90 -38.07 9.22
N ASP A 36 -10.30 -39.01 9.95
CA ASP A 36 -9.20 -39.85 9.46
C ASP A 36 -8.03 -39.06 8.83
N GLY A 37 -7.66 -37.91 9.44
CA GLY A 37 -6.63 -37.03 8.96
C GLY A 37 -7.14 -35.88 8.07
N TRP A 38 -8.32 -36.01 7.48
CA TRP A 38 -8.88 -34.96 6.63
C TRP A 38 -9.50 -33.81 7.41
N TYR A 39 -8.96 -32.61 7.22
CA TYR A 39 -9.40 -31.40 7.89
C TYR A 39 -9.64 -30.27 6.91
N ALA A 40 -10.80 -29.63 7.03
CA ALA A 40 -11.18 -28.50 6.21
C ALA A 40 -10.97 -27.19 6.99
N MET A 41 -10.32 -26.23 6.37
CA MET A 41 -10.25 -24.86 6.85
C MET A 41 -10.81 -23.94 5.79
N GLY A 42 -11.56 -22.94 6.23
CA GLY A 42 -12.12 -21.96 5.30
C GLY A 42 -12.18 -20.58 5.93
N GLN A 43 -12.19 -19.60 5.07
CA GLN A 43 -12.51 -18.23 5.43
C GLN A 43 -13.46 -17.64 4.42
N THR A 44 -14.34 -16.79 4.89
CA THR A 44 -15.19 -15.96 4.04
C THR A 44 -15.15 -14.53 4.53
N TYR A 45 -15.17 -13.60 3.61
CA TYR A 45 -15.22 -12.20 3.92
C TYR A 45 -16.28 -11.51 3.08
N ALA A 46 -16.87 -10.48 3.64
CA ALA A 46 -17.77 -9.59 2.96
C ALA A 46 -17.53 -8.16 3.41
N TYR A 47 -17.65 -7.22 2.48
CA TYR A 47 -17.64 -5.81 2.84
C TYR A 47 -18.69 -5.04 2.07
N LEU A 48 -19.17 -3.98 2.67
CA LEU A 48 -20.07 -3.00 2.08
C LEU A 48 -19.58 -1.61 2.48
N GLN A 49 -19.39 -0.75 1.49
CA GLN A 49 -19.07 0.65 1.72
C GLN A 49 -20.06 1.52 0.96
N GLY A 50 -20.49 2.60 1.58
CA GLY A 50 -21.42 3.55 0.98
C GLY A 50 -21.04 4.99 1.26
N GLU A 51 -21.26 5.83 0.29
CA GLU A 51 -21.14 7.28 0.40
C GLU A 51 -22.39 7.92 -0.19
N LEU A 52 -23.10 8.69 0.64
CA LEU A 52 -24.18 9.58 0.24
C LEU A 52 -23.69 11.02 0.32
N GLY A 53 -23.92 11.79 -0.68
CA GLY A 53 -23.47 13.17 -0.69
C GLY A 53 -24.25 14.04 -1.65
N VAL A 54 -23.84 15.29 -1.71
CA VAL A 54 -24.44 16.33 -2.51
C VAL A 54 -23.43 16.89 -3.50
N LYS A 55 -23.77 16.90 -4.76
CA LYS A 55 -23.04 17.64 -5.78
C LYS A 55 -23.57 19.06 -5.81
N VAL A 56 -22.75 20.00 -5.41
CA VAL A 56 -23.08 21.43 -5.48
C VAL A 56 -22.48 21.98 -6.77
N LYS A 57 -23.33 22.46 -7.64
CA LYS A 57 -22.93 23.17 -8.86
C LYS A 57 -23.43 24.60 -8.74
N LEU A 58 -22.58 25.49 -8.26
CA LEU A 58 -22.71 26.92 -8.34
C LEU A 58 -21.88 27.40 -9.54
N TRP A 59 -22.21 28.54 -10.09
CA TRP A 59 -21.68 29.06 -11.37
C TRP A 59 -20.15 28.84 -11.56
N LEU A 60 -19.36 28.93 -10.49
CA LEU A 60 -17.90 28.76 -10.55
C LEU A 60 -17.36 27.56 -9.73
N ILE A 61 -18.22 26.85 -9.01
CA ILE A 61 -17.80 25.79 -8.10
C ILE A 61 -18.58 24.51 -8.40
N ARG A 62 -17.85 23.46 -8.76
CA ARG A 62 -18.37 22.08 -8.81
C ARG A 62 -17.66 21.29 -7.71
N THR A 63 -18.38 20.99 -6.64
CA THR A 63 -17.81 20.17 -5.56
C THR A 63 -18.75 19.05 -5.18
N ARG A 64 -18.17 17.94 -4.68
CA ARG A 64 -18.91 16.85 -4.06
C ARG A 64 -18.72 16.99 -2.55
N VAL A 65 -19.79 17.11 -1.83
CA VAL A 65 -19.78 17.14 -0.38
C VAL A 65 -20.37 15.83 0.12
N PRO A 66 -19.54 14.92 0.63
CA PRO A 66 -20.06 13.72 1.26
C PRO A 66 -20.78 14.09 2.56
N VAL A 67 -22.01 13.63 2.66
CA VAL A 67 -22.86 13.83 3.84
C VAL A 67 -22.72 12.65 4.80
N ILE A 68 -22.79 11.44 4.26
CA ILE A 68 -22.67 10.20 5.03
C ILE A 68 -21.70 9.29 4.29
N LYS A 69 -20.71 8.79 5.03
CA LYS A 69 -19.84 7.69 4.60
C LYS A 69 -19.94 6.59 5.64
N GLY A 70 -20.12 5.38 5.21
CA GLY A 70 -20.18 4.25 6.12
C GLY A 70 -19.69 2.99 5.45
N GLY A 71 -19.22 2.05 6.27
CA GLY A 71 -18.80 0.75 5.80
C GLY A 71 -18.88 -0.29 6.90
N ALA A 72 -19.09 -1.51 6.47
CA ALA A 72 -18.99 -2.69 7.31
C ALA A 72 -18.15 -3.74 6.59
N ALA A 73 -17.31 -4.44 7.34
CA ALA A 73 -16.57 -5.59 6.86
C ALA A 73 -16.68 -6.72 7.86
N ALA A 74 -16.90 -7.91 7.38
CA ALA A 74 -16.95 -9.14 8.17
C ALA A 74 -15.95 -10.15 7.61
N LEU A 75 -15.25 -10.84 8.49
CA LEU A 75 -14.43 -12.00 8.18
C LEU A 75 -14.87 -13.13 9.12
N LEU A 76 -15.16 -14.28 8.56
CA LEU A 76 -15.40 -15.51 9.29
C LEU A 76 -14.37 -16.56 8.88
N GLN A 77 -13.69 -17.12 9.84
CA GLN A 77 -12.77 -18.25 9.68
C GLN A 77 -13.32 -19.46 10.42
N ALA A 78 -13.19 -20.61 9.85
CA ALA A 78 -13.64 -21.87 10.44
C ALA A 78 -12.66 -22.99 10.11
N GLY A 79 -12.52 -23.90 11.05
CA GLY A 79 -11.87 -25.18 10.84
C GLY A 79 -12.76 -26.30 11.36
N LEU A 80 -12.86 -27.41 10.64
CA LEU A 80 -13.72 -28.55 10.97
C LEU A 80 -13.22 -29.85 10.30
N PRO A 81 -13.64 -31.03 10.78
CA PRO A 81 -14.64 -31.24 11.84
C PRO A 81 -14.06 -31.31 13.27
N ASP A 82 -12.83 -31.78 13.48
CA ASP A 82 -12.25 -31.99 14.83
C ASP A 82 -10.76 -31.59 14.84
N PRO A 83 -10.39 -30.55 15.64
CA PRO A 83 -11.27 -29.70 16.43
C PRO A 83 -12.02 -28.68 15.57
N THR A 84 -13.25 -28.39 15.95
CA THR A 84 -14.02 -27.35 15.28
C THR A 84 -13.79 -26.00 15.95
N PHE A 85 -13.43 -25.00 15.15
CA PHE A 85 -13.37 -23.62 15.62
C PHE A 85 -14.06 -22.67 14.63
N PHE A 86 -14.55 -21.56 15.17
CA PHE A 86 -15.06 -20.43 14.43
C PHE A 86 -14.46 -19.13 14.97
N LYS A 87 -13.95 -18.28 14.10
CA LYS A 87 -13.51 -16.92 14.43
C LYS A 87 -14.25 -15.94 13.55
N GLY A 88 -14.95 -15.03 14.19
CA GLY A 88 -15.67 -13.94 13.54
C GLY A 88 -15.04 -12.59 13.86
N TYR A 89 -14.88 -11.77 12.85
CA TYR A 89 -14.45 -10.37 12.97
C TYR A 89 -15.48 -9.51 12.26
N LEU A 90 -16.00 -8.50 12.93
CA LEU A 90 -16.89 -7.51 12.35
C LEU A 90 -16.33 -6.12 12.63
N GLY A 91 -16.10 -5.36 11.59
CA GLY A 91 -15.73 -3.96 11.65
C GLY A 91 -16.82 -3.09 11.04
N VAL A 92 -17.17 -2.01 11.70
CA VAL A 92 -18.14 -1.02 11.21
C VAL A 92 -17.53 0.37 11.37
N ASN A 93 -17.69 1.21 10.37
CA ASN A 93 -17.36 2.61 10.44
C ASN A 93 -18.50 3.48 9.94
N LEU A 94 -18.66 4.65 10.52
CA LEU A 94 -19.63 5.65 10.10
C LEU A 94 -18.98 7.04 10.21
N ASN A 95 -19.19 7.86 9.21
CA ASN A 95 -18.76 9.26 9.20
C ASN A 95 -19.91 10.12 8.64
N VAL A 96 -20.43 11.02 9.45
CA VAL A 96 -21.50 11.94 9.05
C VAL A 96 -20.94 13.35 9.03
N LEU A 97 -20.95 13.98 7.86
CA LEU A 97 -20.47 15.35 7.61
C LEU A 97 -19.02 15.61 8.06
N GLY A 98 -18.21 14.56 8.27
CA GLY A 98 -16.86 14.71 8.85
C GLY A 98 -16.85 15.04 10.36
N LEU A 99 -18.00 15.28 10.95
CA LEU A 99 -18.16 15.72 12.35
C LEU A 99 -18.40 14.57 13.32
N ILE A 100 -19.23 13.62 12.91
CA ILE A 100 -19.57 12.43 13.73
C ILE A 100 -18.88 11.24 13.09
N LYS A 101 -17.93 10.65 13.81
CA LYS A 101 -17.21 9.45 13.40
C LYS A 101 -17.45 8.36 14.43
N GLY A 102 -17.91 7.20 13.97
CA GLY A 102 -18.11 6.01 14.80
C GLY A 102 -17.34 4.84 14.20
N LYS A 103 -16.62 4.10 15.04
CA LYS A 103 -15.99 2.82 14.69
C LYS A 103 -16.31 1.79 15.75
N ALA A 104 -16.70 0.61 15.31
CA ALA A 104 -16.91 -0.53 16.21
C ALA A 104 -16.21 -1.76 15.63
N ARG A 105 -15.62 -2.57 16.50
CA ARG A 105 -15.00 -3.85 16.14
C ARG A 105 -15.45 -4.90 17.11
N PHE A 106 -15.89 -6.02 16.57
CA PHE A 106 -16.30 -7.18 17.33
C PHE A 106 -15.45 -8.37 16.92
N LYS A 107 -15.03 -9.15 17.90
CA LYS A 107 -14.33 -10.42 17.70
C LYS A 107 -15.09 -11.49 18.44
N LEU A 108 -15.42 -12.57 17.76
CA LEU A 108 -16.01 -13.78 18.32
C LEU A 108 -15.03 -14.92 18.07
N SER A 109 -14.79 -15.73 19.09
CA SER A 109 -14.03 -16.97 18.94
C SER A 109 -14.81 -18.08 19.66
N ILE A 110 -15.09 -19.16 18.97
CA ILE A 110 -15.81 -20.33 19.47
C ILE A 110 -14.99 -21.55 19.08
N GLY A 111 -14.81 -22.47 20.03
CA GLY A 111 -14.02 -23.68 19.81
C GLY A 111 -12.52 -23.47 20.03
N GLU A 112 -11.76 -24.49 19.80
CA GLU A 112 -10.32 -24.53 20.02
C GLU A 112 -9.59 -24.74 18.69
N GLU A 113 -8.54 -23.94 18.46
CA GLU A 113 -7.61 -24.19 17.34
C GLU A 113 -6.72 -25.39 17.63
N CYS A 114 -6.43 -26.12 16.56
CA CYS A 114 -5.50 -27.25 16.63
C CYS A 114 -4.05 -26.74 16.54
N ASP A 115 -3.29 -27.02 17.59
CA ASP A 115 -1.81 -26.96 17.55
C ASP A 115 -1.34 -28.35 17.05
N VAL A 116 -1.05 -28.42 15.76
CA VAL A 116 -0.79 -29.70 15.05
C VAL A 116 0.52 -30.31 15.54
N VAL A 117 0.45 -31.56 15.97
CA VAL A 117 1.60 -32.38 16.35
C VAL A 117 1.54 -33.69 15.55
N ILE A 118 2.64 -34.10 14.96
CA ILE A 118 2.74 -35.36 14.22
C ILE A 118 3.51 -36.36 15.07
N PRO A 119 2.84 -37.33 15.72
CA PRO A 119 3.54 -38.35 16.51
C PRO A 119 4.37 -39.27 15.60
N GLY A 120 5.65 -39.42 15.89
CA GLY A 120 6.51 -40.41 15.24
C GLY A 120 6.98 -40.08 13.83
N SER A 121 6.68 -38.86 13.29
CA SER A 121 7.25 -38.44 12.00
C SER A 121 8.53 -37.62 12.23
N SER A 122 9.52 -37.84 11.39
CA SER A 122 10.69 -36.96 11.31
C SER A 122 10.22 -35.55 10.92
N PRO A 123 10.68 -34.46 11.57
CA PRO A 123 10.34 -33.10 11.17
C PRO A 123 10.78 -32.75 9.75
N ILE A 124 11.55 -33.64 9.12
CA ILE A 124 12.08 -33.50 7.76
C ILE A 124 11.14 -34.14 6.70
N GLU A 125 10.20 -34.99 7.09
CA GLU A 125 9.27 -35.67 6.17
C GLU A 125 8.11 -34.77 5.73
N GLU A 126 7.68 -33.84 6.58
CA GLU A 126 6.64 -32.85 6.25
C GLU A 126 7.26 -31.57 5.71
N PRO A 127 6.77 -31.05 4.55
CA PRO A 127 7.26 -29.78 4.03
C PRO A 127 7.04 -28.64 5.02
N MET A 128 8.08 -27.91 5.35
CA MET A 128 8.01 -26.74 6.23
C MET A 128 7.70 -25.48 5.43
N ILE A 129 8.06 -25.44 4.13
CA ILE A 129 7.68 -24.37 3.23
C ILE A 129 6.29 -24.74 2.66
N ASN A 130 5.26 -24.09 3.20
CA ASN A 130 3.88 -24.37 2.79
C ASN A 130 3.64 -23.89 1.35
N ASP A 131 3.91 -22.61 1.09
CA ASP A 131 3.68 -22.04 -0.24
C ASP A 131 4.70 -20.97 -0.60
N LEU A 132 4.87 -20.76 -1.89
CA LEU A 132 5.69 -19.71 -2.49
C LEU A 132 4.91 -19.08 -3.65
N ALA A 133 4.63 -17.78 -3.53
CA ALA A 133 4.00 -16.99 -4.59
C ALA A 133 5.02 -16.04 -5.23
N PRO A 134 4.93 -15.72 -6.54
CA PRO A 134 3.94 -16.22 -7.51
C PRO A 134 4.03 -17.74 -7.71
N ALA A 135 2.95 -18.35 -8.23
CA ALA A 135 2.91 -19.79 -8.49
C ALA A 135 3.94 -20.19 -9.56
N ASP A 136 4.38 -21.46 -9.53
CA ASP A 136 5.29 -21.94 -10.57
C ASP A 136 4.63 -21.89 -11.95
N LYS A 137 5.36 -21.30 -12.91
CA LYS A 137 4.93 -21.05 -14.30
C LYS A 137 3.77 -20.06 -14.45
N GLU A 138 3.52 -19.23 -13.44
CA GLU A 138 2.55 -18.14 -13.54
C GLU A 138 3.05 -17.09 -14.56
N ASN A 139 2.14 -16.67 -15.45
CA ASN A 139 2.42 -15.67 -16.49
C ASN A 139 1.70 -14.37 -16.19
N GLU A 140 2.13 -13.27 -16.81
CA GLU A 140 1.53 -11.95 -16.66
C GLU A 140 1.49 -11.45 -15.19
N VAL A 141 2.45 -11.91 -14.39
CA VAL A 141 2.57 -11.46 -12.99
C VAL A 141 2.80 -9.97 -12.95
N SER A 142 2.04 -9.25 -12.15
CA SER A 142 2.18 -7.80 -12.02
C SER A 142 3.60 -7.42 -11.62
N VAL A 143 4.19 -6.43 -12.29
CA VAL A 143 5.51 -5.90 -11.93
C VAL A 143 5.58 -5.28 -10.52
N PHE A 144 4.42 -5.01 -9.90
CA PHE A 144 4.30 -4.56 -8.50
C PHE A 144 4.07 -5.73 -7.53
N SER A 145 4.17 -6.96 -7.98
CA SER A 145 4.01 -8.13 -7.10
C SER A 145 5.13 -8.20 -6.06
N VAL A 146 4.75 -8.71 -4.92
CA VAL A 146 5.63 -8.93 -3.77
C VAL A 146 5.70 -10.44 -3.54
N PRO A 147 6.70 -11.13 -4.07
CA PRO A 147 6.87 -12.57 -3.84
C PRO A 147 6.80 -12.90 -2.35
N GLN A 148 6.09 -13.95 -2.00
CA GLN A 148 5.81 -14.31 -0.61
C GLN A 148 6.02 -15.81 -0.39
N ALA A 149 6.68 -16.15 0.71
CA ALA A 149 6.78 -17.52 1.21
C ALA A 149 6.01 -17.66 2.51
N THR A 150 5.32 -18.78 2.67
CA THR A 150 4.60 -19.14 3.89
C THR A 150 5.17 -20.44 4.47
N PHE A 151 5.14 -20.56 5.78
CA PHE A 151 5.74 -21.68 6.50
C PHE A 151 4.71 -22.35 7.41
N ASN A 152 4.74 -23.65 7.50
CA ASN A 152 3.86 -24.41 8.37
C ASN A 152 4.20 -24.19 9.87
N ILE A 153 5.44 -23.77 10.17
CA ILE A 153 5.91 -23.42 11.51
C ILE A 153 6.60 -22.06 11.43
N ALA A 154 6.43 -21.26 12.48
CA ALA A 154 7.06 -19.95 12.56
C ALA A 154 8.60 -20.05 12.54
N ILE A 155 9.22 -19.26 11.70
CA ILE A 155 10.68 -19.19 11.58
C ILE A 155 11.33 -18.75 12.91
N GLY A 156 12.32 -19.51 13.35
CA GLY A 156 13.05 -19.29 14.61
C GLY A 156 12.31 -19.76 15.87
N LYS A 157 11.06 -20.23 15.76
CA LYS A 157 10.31 -20.81 16.87
C LYS A 157 10.67 -22.30 17.02
N SER A 158 10.92 -22.73 18.26
CA SER A 158 11.14 -24.14 18.55
C SER A 158 9.84 -24.92 18.58
N PHE A 159 9.88 -26.12 18.06
CA PHE A 159 8.82 -27.11 18.17
C PHE A 159 9.39 -28.44 18.63
N GLU A 160 8.54 -29.23 19.21
CA GLU A 160 8.88 -30.53 19.78
C GLU A 160 8.54 -31.65 18.77
N ALA A 161 9.45 -32.56 18.59
CA ALA A 161 9.20 -33.79 17.84
C ALA A 161 9.69 -34.99 18.64
N THR A 162 8.87 -36.04 18.66
CA THR A 162 9.20 -37.30 19.32
C THR A 162 9.59 -38.30 18.25
N THR A 163 10.74 -38.92 18.42
CA THR A 163 11.22 -39.98 17.51
C THR A 163 10.45 -41.30 17.75
N ASP A 164 10.51 -42.23 16.81
CA ASP A 164 9.91 -43.57 16.93
C ASP A 164 10.44 -44.34 18.16
N ALA A 165 11.61 -43.97 18.66
CA ALA A 165 12.19 -44.52 19.90
C ALA A 165 11.62 -43.90 21.18
N GLY A 166 10.70 -42.92 21.06
CA GLY A 166 10.09 -42.23 22.20
C GLY A 166 10.95 -41.10 22.78
N GLU A 167 12.08 -40.74 22.13
CA GLU A 167 12.91 -39.63 22.56
C GLU A 167 12.36 -38.31 22.01
N THR A 168 12.15 -37.32 22.89
CA THR A 168 11.66 -36.00 22.54
C THR A 168 12.85 -35.06 22.33
N THR A 169 12.88 -34.44 21.17
CA THR A 169 13.88 -33.44 20.79
C THR A 169 13.22 -32.16 20.29
N TYR A 170 13.85 -31.04 20.58
CA TYR A 170 13.38 -29.73 20.10
C TYR A 170 14.10 -29.38 18.81
N TYR A 171 13.31 -28.95 17.85
CA TYR A 171 13.77 -28.47 16.54
C TYR A 171 13.37 -27.02 16.33
N ARG A 172 14.04 -26.33 15.42
CA ARG A 172 13.59 -25.08 14.83
C ARG A 172 14.03 -24.98 13.39
N ILE A 173 13.29 -24.19 12.62
CA ILE A 173 13.63 -23.84 11.24
C ILE A 173 14.10 -22.40 11.18
N ASN A 174 15.10 -22.15 10.38
CA ASN A 174 15.60 -20.79 10.12
C ASN A 174 15.58 -20.51 8.63
N LEU A 175 15.16 -19.29 8.24
CA LEU A 175 15.28 -18.85 6.86
C LEU A 175 16.78 -18.67 6.53
N LYS A 176 17.25 -19.43 5.58
CA LYS A 176 18.61 -19.30 5.06
C LYS A 176 18.68 -18.24 3.98
N GLU A 177 17.70 -18.26 3.06
CA GLU A 177 17.67 -17.40 1.89
C GLU A 177 16.25 -17.24 1.38
N PHE A 178 15.91 -16.06 0.92
CA PHE A 178 14.74 -15.80 0.08
C PHE A 178 15.14 -14.71 -0.92
N ILE A 179 15.29 -15.08 -2.16
CA ILE A 179 15.75 -14.22 -3.26
C ILE A 179 14.84 -14.33 -4.47
N VAL A 180 14.90 -13.30 -5.29
CA VAL A 180 14.32 -13.28 -6.63
C VAL A 180 15.43 -12.96 -7.61
N LYS A 181 15.54 -13.72 -8.69
CA LYS A 181 16.61 -13.58 -9.68
C LYS A 181 16.06 -13.68 -11.11
N ASP A 182 16.79 -13.11 -12.07
CA ASP A 182 16.51 -13.26 -13.48
C ASP A 182 17.15 -14.54 -14.08
N LYS A 183 16.96 -14.77 -15.38
CA LYS A 183 17.54 -15.93 -16.09
C LYS A 183 19.07 -15.95 -16.10
N GLU A 184 19.71 -14.80 -16.00
CA GLU A 184 21.15 -14.63 -15.93
C GLU A 184 21.69 -14.75 -14.49
N GLU A 185 20.86 -15.20 -13.54
CA GLU A 185 21.18 -15.37 -12.11
C GLU A 185 21.47 -14.02 -11.39
N HIS A 186 21.10 -12.87 -11.94
CA HIS A 186 21.24 -11.61 -11.26
C HIS A 186 20.13 -11.47 -10.20
N VAL A 187 20.53 -11.28 -8.95
CA VAL A 187 19.60 -11.12 -7.85
C VAL A 187 18.96 -9.73 -7.91
N ILE A 188 17.62 -9.70 -7.89
CA ILE A 188 16.86 -8.46 -7.80
C ILE A 188 17.07 -7.82 -6.42
N PRO A 189 17.47 -6.54 -6.34
CA PRO A 189 17.64 -5.86 -5.06
C PRO A 189 16.31 -5.69 -4.33
N GLY A 190 16.24 -6.11 -3.07
CA GLY A 190 15.04 -6.04 -2.27
C GLY A 190 15.29 -6.21 -0.78
N LYS A 191 14.22 -6.20 0.01
CA LYS A 191 14.24 -6.43 1.45
C LYS A 191 13.15 -7.42 1.85
N LEU A 192 13.41 -8.14 2.93
CA LEU A 192 12.45 -9.08 3.50
C LEU A 192 11.57 -8.37 4.53
N LEU A 193 10.27 -8.54 4.37
CA LEU A 193 9.25 -8.06 5.30
C LEU A 193 8.56 -9.26 5.93
N TRP A 194 8.69 -9.36 7.25
CA TRP A 194 8.11 -10.45 8.02
C TRP A 194 6.69 -10.14 8.48
N GLY A 195 5.83 -11.14 8.41
CA GLY A 195 4.58 -11.14 9.15
C GLY A 195 4.80 -11.17 10.67
N LYS A 196 3.78 -10.78 11.42
CA LYS A 196 3.86 -10.63 12.89
C LYS A 196 4.30 -11.92 13.60
N ASP A 197 3.80 -13.06 13.11
CA ASP A 197 4.02 -14.37 13.74
C ASP A 197 5.18 -15.15 13.08
N LYS A 198 5.88 -14.55 12.12
CA LYS A 198 6.98 -15.14 11.35
C LYS A 198 6.62 -16.45 10.63
N THR A 199 5.34 -16.63 10.28
CA THR A 199 4.86 -17.72 9.45
C THR A 199 4.78 -17.31 7.97
N ASP A 200 5.03 -16.06 7.66
CA ASP A 200 5.15 -15.54 6.30
C ASP A 200 6.30 -14.53 6.19
N VAL A 201 6.87 -14.48 5.02
CA VAL A 201 7.88 -13.51 4.63
C VAL A 201 7.63 -13.05 3.21
N ARG A 202 7.77 -11.76 2.96
CA ARG A 202 7.57 -11.11 1.67
C ARG A 202 8.87 -10.49 1.20
N PHE A 203 9.17 -10.68 -0.08
CA PHE A 203 10.30 -10.06 -0.75
C PHE A 203 9.83 -8.79 -1.45
N GLN A 204 10.07 -7.62 -0.86
CA GLN A 204 9.79 -6.33 -1.48
C GLN A 204 11.00 -5.85 -2.26
N SER A 205 10.91 -5.84 -3.59
CA SER A 205 11.92 -5.27 -4.47
C SER A 205 12.03 -3.75 -4.26
N LYS A 206 13.18 -3.20 -4.57
CA LYS A 206 13.41 -1.74 -4.51
C LYS A 206 12.74 -1.02 -5.67
N GLU A 207 12.94 -1.51 -6.88
CA GLU A 207 12.25 -1.09 -8.11
C GLU A 207 11.09 -2.05 -8.39
N ILE A 208 10.20 -1.71 -9.32
CA ILE A 208 9.28 -2.72 -9.87
C ILE A 208 10.07 -3.93 -10.35
N LEU A 209 9.45 -5.10 -10.33
CA LEU A 209 10.05 -6.26 -10.96
C LEU A 209 10.33 -5.98 -12.45
N PRO A 210 11.43 -6.50 -13.03
CA PRO A 210 11.71 -6.33 -14.45
C PRO A 210 10.50 -6.73 -15.30
N PRO A 211 10.03 -5.88 -16.22
CA PRO A 211 8.84 -6.17 -17.03
C PRO A 211 9.15 -7.18 -18.13
N ASN A 212 8.13 -7.97 -18.52
CA ASN A 212 8.20 -8.99 -19.56
C ASN A 212 9.43 -9.92 -19.41
N THR A 213 9.73 -10.28 -18.16
CA THR A 213 10.97 -11.00 -17.81
C THR A 213 10.61 -12.27 -17.07
N ASP A 214 11.31 -13.36 -17.39
CA ASP A 214 11.22 -14.60 -16.63
C ASP A 214 12.08 -14.47 -15.38
N LEU A 215 11.46 -14.67 -14.25
CA LEU A 215 12.06 -14.56 -12.92
C LEU A 215 11.93 -15.88 -12.17
N THR A 216 12.81 -16.07 -11.22
CA THR A 216 12.79 -17.20 -10.28
C THR A 216 12.74 -16.67 -8.86
N ALA A 217 11.73 -17.10 -8.09
CA ALA A 217 11.71 -16.93 -6.65
C ALA A 217 12.23 -18.19 -5.99
N GLU A 218 13.20 -18.04 -5.09
CA GLU A 218 13.84 -19.14 -4.39
C GLU A 218 13.82 -18.88 -2.89
N VAL A 219 13.25 -19.81 -2.13
CA VAL A 219 13.25 -19.80 -0.67
C VAL A 219 13.90 -21.06 -0.14
N ARG A 220 14.83 -20.87 0.81
CA ARG A 220 15.56 -21.97 1.45
C ARG A 220 15.56 -21.80 2.95
N ILE A 221 15.18 -22.88 3.65
CA ILE A 221 15.24 -22.97 5.10
C ILE A 221 16.23 -24.06 5.52
N VAL A 222 16.75 -23.92 6.75
CA VAL A 222 17.65 -24.89 7.37
C VAL A 222 17.07 -25.35 8.71
N PHE A 223 17.42 -26.56 9.11
CA PHE A 223 16.94 -27.19 10.32
C PHE A 223 18.01 -27.21 11.39
N GLU A 224 17.61 -26.91 12.62
CA GLU A 224 18.47 -27.02 13.80
C GLU A 224 17.77 -27.84 14.88
N GLU A 225 18.56 -28.63 15.62
CA GLU A 225 18.13 -29.44 16.75
C GLU A 225 18.80 -28.94 18.04
N LEU A 226 18.12 -29.03 19.18
CA LEU A 226 18.64 -28.67 20.48
C LEU A 226 19.36 -29.87 21.13
N LYS A 227 20.68 -29.87 21.09
CA LYS A 227 21.52 -30.88 21.74
C LYS A 227 22.34 -30.28 22.85
N ASN A 228 22.20 -30.83 24.08
CA ASN A 228 22.93 -30.39 25.28
C ASN A 228 22.79 -28.86 25.52
N GLY A 229 21.60 -28.32 25.31
CA GLY A 229 21.32 -26.88 25.49
C GLY A 229 21.85 -25.96 24.37
N VAL A 230 22.40 -26.51 23.29
CA VAL A 230 22.94 -25.75 22.15
C VAL A 230 22.26 -26.16 20.88
N TRP A 231 21.85 -25.17 20.09
CA TRP A 231 21.28 -25.39 18.74
C TRP A 231 22.37 -25.80 17.76
N LYS A 232 22.18 -26.94 17.11
CA LYS A 232 23.12 -27.50 16.14
C LYS A 232 22.37 -27.77 14.83
N PRO A 233 23.01 -27.59 13.65
CA PRO A 233 22.42 -28.01 12.39
C PRO A 233 22.06 -29.49 12.41
N VAL A 234 20.86 -29.80 11.94
CA VAL A 234 20.49 -31.19 11.60
C VAL A 234 21.29 -31.60 10.38
N LEU A 235 21.94 -32.74 10.45
CA LEU A 235 22.77 -33.26 9.38
C LEU A 235 22.06 -34.40 8.65
N THR A 236 21.97 -34.30 7.33
CA THR A 236 21.56 -35.42 6.44
C THR A 236 22.75 -35.78 5.58
N SER A 237 23.23 -37.04 5.71
CA SER A 237 24.43 -37.53 5.01
C SER A 237 25.66 -36.65 5.23
N GLY A 238 25.83 -36.13 6.46
CA GLY A 238 26.97 -35.29 6.84
C GLY A 238 26.93 -33.84 6.43
N LYS A 239 25.85 -33.42 5.78
CA LYS A 239 25.62 -32.01 5.37
C LYS A 239 24.40 -31.43 6.11
N PRO A 240 24.39 -30.10 6.39
CA PRO A 240 23.21 -29.46 6.98
C PRO A 240 21.96 -29.72 6.16
N ALA A 241 20.92 -30.21 6.82
CA ALA A 241 19.62 -30.44 6.21
C ALA A 241 18.99 -29.09 5.82
N PHE A 242 18.38 -29.06 4.65
CA PHE A 242 17.67 -27.88 4.17
C PHE A 242 16.41 -28.33 3.39
N GLU A 243 15.48 -27.42 3.28
CA GLU A 243 14.34 -27.50 2.37
C GLU A 243 14.35 -26.26 1.49
N GLU A 244 14.04 -26.47 0.22
CA GLU A 244 14.04 -25.42 -0.78
C GLU A 244 12.77 -25.51 -1.62
N LYS A 245 12.21 -24.36 -1.95
CA LYS A 245 11.12 -24.24 -2.93
C LYS A 245 11.48 -23.16 -3.94
N ILE A 246 11.34 -23.50 -5.21
CA ILE A 246 11.71 -22.68 -6.35
C ILE A 246 10.48 -22.57 -7.26
N ASN A 247 10.06 -21.35 -7.54
CA ASN A 247 9.01 -21.08 -8.52
C ASN A 247 9.54 -20.16 -9.63
N HIS A 248 9.21 -20.49 -10.85
CA HIS A 248 9.51 -19.71 -12.04
C HIS A 248 8.23 -18.98 -12.46
N PHE A 249 8.34 -17.72 -12.81
CA PHE A 249 7.19 -16.93 -13.27
C PHE A 249 7.65 -15.87 -14.27
N THR A 250 6.71 -15.40 -15.10
CA THR A 250 6.98 -14.35 -16.08
C THR A 250 6.17 -13.09 -15.69
N THR A 251 6.84 -11.97 -15.62
CA THR A 251 6.19 -10.68 -15.36
C THR A 251 5.50 -10.14 -16.60
N GLY A 252 4.41 -9.40 -16.38
CA GLY A 252 3.73 -8.63 -17.42
C GLY A 252 4.45 -7.31 -17.76
N GLY A 253 3.81 -6.49 -18.58
CA GLY A 253 4.34 -5.20 -19.03
C GLY A 253 4.44 -4.15 -17.91
N ALA A 254 5.38 -3.21 -18.05
CA ALA A 254 5.46 -2.04 -17.19
C ALA A 254 4.38 -1.02 -17.56
N PRO A 255 3.78 -0.32 -16.59
CA PRO A 255 2.88 0.80 -16.89
C PRO A 255 3.65 1.98 -17.48
N SER A 256 2.99 2.76 -18.33
CA SER A 256 3.55 3.98 -18.92
C SER A 256 3.43 5.21 -18.01
N ASP A 257 2.88 5.03 -16.79
CA ASP A 257 2.61 6.07 -15.81
C ASP A 257 3.01 5.62 -14.40
N ILE A 258 2.86 6.51 -13.43
CA ILE A 258 2.99 6.20 -12.01
C ILE A 258 1.58 5.92 -11.46
N PRO A 259 1.20 4.65 -11.24
CA PRO A 259 -0.11 4.32 -10.70
C PRO A 259 -0.28 4.88 -9.29
N MET A 260 -1.46 5.41 -8.96
CA MET A 260 -1.75 5.95 -7.61
C MET A 260 -1.49 4.94 -6.49
N ARG A 261 -1.72 3.65 -6.75
CA ARG A 261 -1.44 2.56 -5.80
C ARG A 261 0.06 2.40 -5.46
N ASN A 262 0.95 2.92 -6.32
CA ASN A 262 2.41 2.91 -6.06
C ASN A 262 2.87 4.13 -5.25
N ILE A 263 2.00 5.09 -4.98
CA ILE A 263 2.32 6.28 -4.19
C ILE A 263 2.03 6.00 -2.72
N VAL A 264 3.08 6.00 -1.92
CA VAL A 264 2.98 5.84 -0.46
C VAL A 264 2.51 7.14 0.17
N TYR A 265 3.06 8.26 -0.31
CA TYR A 265 2.72 9.59 0.15
C TYR A 265 3.19 10.66 -0.86
N ALA A 266 2.50 11.78 -0.88
CA ALA A 266 2.88 12.94 -1.67
C ALA A 266 2.75 14.23 -0.85
N TYR A 267 3.57 15.21 -1.14
CA TYR A 267 3.43 16.56 -0.62
C TYR A 267 3.60 17.58 -1.76
N PRO A 268 2.54 18.29 -2.17
CA PRO A 268 1.18 18.31 -1.60
C PRO A 268 0.52 16.95 -1.57
N VAL A 269 -0.35 16.70 -0.56
CA VAL A 269 -1.08 15.45 -0.43
C VAL A 269 -2.15 15.34 -1.51
N ILE A 270 -2.30 14.15 -2.07
CA ILE A 270 -3.31 13.86 -3.10
C ILE A 270 -4.71 14.22 -2.57
N GLY A 271 -5.41 15.09 -3.26
CA GLY A 271 -6.74 15.57 -2.87
C GLY A 271 -6.74 16.50 -1.65
N GLN A 272 -5.60 17.02 -1.22
CA GLN A 272 -5.49 17.95 -0.10
C GLN A 272 -6.36 19.19 -0.31
N ARG A 273 -7.08 19.63 0.75
CA ARG A 273 -8.02 20.75 0.64
C ARG A 273 -7.47 22.08 1.12
N TYR A 274 -6.50 22.06 2.03
CA TYR A 274 -5.97 23.24 2.70
C TYR A 274 -4.45 23.24 2.70
N PHE A 275 -3.85 23.03 1.55
CA PHE A 275 -2.41 23.07 1.39
C PHE A 275 -1.87 24.46 1.69
N LEU A 276 -0.90 24.57 2.58
CA LEU A 276 -0.27 25.85 2.99
C LEU A 276 0.90 26.18 2.04
N PRO A 277 0.73 27.13 1.09
CA PRO A 277 1.65 27.26 -0.03
C PRO A 277 3.03 27.82 0.34
N LYS A 278 3.21 28.41 1.52
CA LYS A 278 4.49 28.96 2.00
C LYS A 278 5.01 28.30 3.27
N GLU A 279 4.42 27.18 3.70
CA GLU A 279 4.87 26.48 4.91
C GLU A 279 6.21 25.78 4.68
N TYR A 280 6.33 25.08 3.55
CA TYR A 280 7.55 24.40 3.14
C TYR A 280 7.91 24.77 1.71
N SER A 281 9.20 24.74 1.40
CA SER A 281 9.72 25.09 0.07
C SER A 281 9.88 23.91 -0.86
N LYS A 282 9.78 22.68 -0.36
CA LYS A 282 9.99 21.45 -1.14
C LYS A 282 8.75 20.59 -1.12
N GLY A 283 8.46 20.01 -2.29
CA GLY A 283 7.48 18.95 -2.46
C GLY A 283 8.14 17.65 -2.89
N TYR A 284 7.40 16.57 -2.80
CA TYR A 284 7.87 15.24 -3.20
C TYR A 284 6.72 14.27 -3.42
N VAL A 285 7.02 13.19 -4.15
CA VAL A 285 6.14 12.02 -4.29
C VAL A 285 6.96 10.78 -3.96
N GLN A 286 6.58 10.08 -2.89
CA GLN A 286 7.23 8.86 -2.43
C GLN A 286 6.57 7.65 -3.07
N LEU A 287 7.34 6.84 -3.77
CA LEU A 287 6.88 5.61 -4.38
C LEU A 287 7.17 4.41 -3.46
N GLN A 288 6.30 3.41 -3.50
CA GLN A 288 6.52 2.12 -2.84
C GLN A 288 7.58 1.30 -3.56
N PHE A 289 7.51 1.27 -4.88
CA PHE A 289 8.48 0.67 -5.78
C PHE A 289 9.02 1.73 -6.73
N GLY A 290 10.33 1.75 -6.92
CA GLY A 290 10.95 2.64 -7.89
C GLY A 290 10.46 2.35 -9.32
N GLN A 291 10.37 3.39 -10.12
CA GLN A 291 10.02 3.33 -11.54
C GLN A 291 11.01 4.17 -12.36
N LYS A 292 12.31 3.93 -12.17
CA LYS A 292 13.35 4.73 -12.84
C LYS A 292 13.27 4.68 -14.36
N TYR A 293 12.73 3.60 -14.93
CA TYR A 293 12.57 3.47 -16.39
C TYR A 293 11.67 4.57 -16.99
N LEU A 294 10.77 5.19 -16.18
CA LEU A 294 9.96 6.33 -16.62
C LEU A 294 10.79 7.62 -16.81
N PHE A 295 12.03 7.65 -16.34
CA PHE A 295 12.90 8.84 -16.33
C PHE A 295 14.15 8.62 -17.18
N GLU A 296 13.99 8.01 -18.34
CA GLU A 296 15.08 7.72 -19.26
C GLU A 296 15.65 8.98 -19.92
N LYS A 297 16.92 8.89 -20.35
CA LYS A 297 17.55 9.97 -21.09
C LYS A 297 16.96 10.10 -22.50
N GLY A 298 16.76 11.33 -22.95
CA GLY A 298 16.25 11.60 -24.30
C GLY A 298 14.84 12.18 -24.35
N PHE A 299 14.19 12.30 -23.20
CA PHE A 299 12.88 12.97 -23.06
C PHE A 299 13.03 14.24 -22.23
N ASP A 300 12.21 15.24 -22.57
CA ASP A 300 12.08 16.48 -21.79
C ASP A 300 10.90 16.31 -20.83
N TYR A 301 11.23 16.18 -19.55
CA TYR A 301 10.24 16.05 -18.47
C TYR A 301 9.92 17.41 -17.89
N LYS A 302 8.64 17.63 -17.61
CA LYS A 302 8.16 18.87 -17.03
C LYS A 302 7.16 18.61 -15.92
N LEU A 303 7.47 19.10 -14.73
CA LEU A 303 6.53 19.15 -13.62
C LEU A 303 5.83 20.50 -13.62
N SER A 304 4.51 20.50 -13.64
CA SER A 304 3.71 21.71 -13.72
C SER A 304 2.57 21.68 -12.69
N PHE A 305 2.27 22.83 -12.14
CA PHE A 305 1.07 23.08 -11.34
C PHE A 305 0.08 23.81 -12.22
N VAL A 306 -1.03 23.19 -12.52
CA VAL A 306 -2.02 23.65 -13.51
C VAL A 306 -3.28 24.09 -12.79
N THR A 307 -3.75 25.32 -13.04
CA THR A 307 -5.03 25.81 -12.51
C THR A 307 -6.20 25.33 -13.37
N LYS A 308 -7.43 25.47 -12.87
CA LYS A 308 -8.64 25.23 -13.68
C LYS A 308 -8.76 26.10 -14.92
N GLN A 309 -8.10 27.25 -14.94
CA GLN A 309 -8.03 28.15 -16.09
C GLN A 309 -6.89 27.78 -17.06
N ASN A 310 -6.27 26.62 -16.86
CA ASN A 310 -5.14 26.13 -17.63
C ASN A 310 -3.86 27.00 -17.54
N GLU A 311 -3.74 27.84 -16.51
CA GLU A 311 -2.48 28.50 -16.21
C GLU A 311 -1.49 27.50 -15.65
N ARG A 312 -0.25 27.51 -16.16
CA ARG A 312 0.78 26.53 -15.80
C ARG A 312 1.97 27.21 -15.13
N ILE A 313 2.36 26.70 -13.97
CA ILE A 313 3.58 27.09 -13.28
C ILE A 313 4.48 25.86 -13.24
N SER A 314 5.60 25.90 -13.94
CA SER A 314 6.52 24.77 -14.02
C SER A 314 7.65 24.90 -13.04
N THR A 315 8.16 23.77 -12.56
CA THR A 315 9.31 23.69 -11.67
C THR A 315 10.20 22.52 -12.07
N ASP A 316 11.46 22.61 -11.68
CA ASP A 316 12.39 21.51 -11.86
C ASP A 316 12.13 20.43 -10.80
N PHE A 317 12.36 19.18 -11.18
CA PHE A 317 12.29 18.05 -10.29
C PHE A 317 13.48 17.11 -10.47
N LYS A 318 13.68 16.25 -9.51
CA LYS A 318 14.69 15.19 -9.53
C LYS A 318 14.05 13.88 -9.09
N TYR A 319 14.32 12.81 -9.84
CA TYR A 319 14.04 11.47 -9.36
C TYR A 319 15.21 10.93 -8.54
N ASN A 320 14.99 10.67 -7.27
CA ASN A 320 15.97 10.10 -6.36
C ASN A 320 15.81 8.57 -6.37
N GLU A 321 16.66 7.89 -7.15
CA GLU A 321 16.64 6.42 -7.28
C GLU A 321 16.92 5.72 -5.95
N ALA A 322 17.72 6.33 -5.06
CA ALA A 322 18.06 5.70 -3.78
C ALA A 322 16.84 5.58 -2.86
N GLU A 323 15.96 6.56 -2.91
CA GLU A 323 14.75 6.64 -2.08
C GLU A 323 13.46 6.32 -2.84
N SER A 324 13.53 6.05 -4.15
CA SER A 324 12.35 5.87 -5.02
C SER A 324 11.39 7.05 -4.89
N ARG A 325 11.93 8.28 -4.99
CA ARG A 325 11.19 9.50 -4.68
C ARG A 325 11.40 10.59 -5.73
N LEU A 326 10.32 11.23 -6.13
CA LEU A 326 10.35 12.47 -6.87
C LEU A 326 10.49 13.64 -5.89
N GLU A 327 11.42 14.53 -6.14
CA GLU A 327 11.68 15.71 -5.32
C GLU A 327 11.65 16.98 -6.19
N PHE A 328 10.98 18.03 -5.72
CA PHE A 328 10.86 19.28 -6.46
C PHE A 328 10.78 20.48 -5.52
N THR A 329 11.08 21.65 -6.07
CA THR A 329 10.85 22.91 -5.36
C THR A 329 9.42 23.36 -5.62
N LEU A 330 8.71 23.73 -4.56
CA LEU A 330 7.36 24.28 -4.66
C LEU A 330 7.44 25.70 -5.24
N PRO A 331 6.74 26.00 -6.35
CA PRO A 331 6.68 27.33 -6.90
C PRO A 331 5.77 28.24 -6.05
N GLU A 332 5.72 29.53 -6.36
CA GLU A 332 4.76 30.43 -5.74
C GLU A 332 3.34 30.10 -6.21
N LEU A 333 2.57 29.46 -5.32
CA LEU A 333 1.18 29.09 -5.57
C LEU A 333 0.24 30.17 -5.00
N ARG A 334 -0.83 30.46 -5.75
CA ARG A 334 -1.91 31.34 -5.29
C ARG A 334 -2.71 30.65 -4.18
N ARG A 335 -3.21 31.42 -3.25
CA ARG A 335 -4.11 30.94 -2.19
C ARG A 335 -5.52 30.68 -2.72
N GLN A 336 -6.27 29.80 -2.06
CA GLN A 336 -7.65 29.42 -2.40
C GLN A 336 -7.80 28.98 -3.86
N THR A 337 -6.79 28.30 -4.38
CA THR A 337 -6.73 27.90 -5.79
C THR A 337 -6.56 26.39 -5.87
N GLU A 338 -7.35 25.77 -6.72
CA GLU A 338 -7.21 24.36 -7.04
C GLU A 338 -6.16 24.20 -8.11
N TYR A 339 -5.24 23.30 -7.86
CA TYR A 339 -4.15 22.94 -8.76
C TYR A 339 -4.18 21.45 -9.06
N THR A 340 -3.86 21.13 -10.28
CA THR A 340 -3.46 19.79 -10.71
C THR A 340 -1.93 19.77 -10.80
N LEU A 341 -1.27 18.91 -10.05
CA LEU A 341 0.14 18.59 -10.29
C LEU A 341 0.20 17.64 -11.48
N ASP A 342 0.89 18.05 -12.54
CA ASP A 342 1.03 17.32 -13.80
C ASP A 342 2.50 17.13 -14.12
N LEU A 343 2.99 15.89 -14.02
CA LEU A 343 4.31 15.49 -14.48
C LEU A 343 4.16 14.81 -15.83
N ALA A 344 4.69 15.44 -16.86
CA ALA A 344 4.58 14.93 -18.22
C ALA A 344 5.92 14.98 -18.93
N TYR A 345 6.06 14.20 -19.96
CA TYR A 345 7.22 14.23 -20.85
C TYR A 345 6.83 14.48 -22.31
N SER A 346 7.78 14.99 -23.07
CA SER A 346 7.71 15.10 -24.53
C SER A 346 9.02 14.59 -25.12
N ALA A 347 8.97 14.12 -26.35
CA ALA A 347 10.23 13.75 -27.05
C ALA A 347 11.13 14.97 -27.19
N ALA A 348 12.41 14.82 -26.88
CA ALA A 348 13.38 15.90 -26.99
C ALA A 348 13.52 16.35 -28.46
N GLN A 349 13.44 17.65 -28.70
CA GLN A 349 13.50 18.21 -30.07
C GLN A 349 14.75 17.84 -30.87
N LYS A 350 15.83 17.41 -30.23
CA LYS A 350 17.09 17.04 -30.88
C LYS A 350 17.01 15.78 -31.75
N ASP A 351 16.20 14.82 -31.39
CA ASP A 351 16.10 13.56 -32.12
C ASP A 351 15.18 13.69 -33.35
N MET A 352 14.22 14.60 -33.33
CA MET A 352 13.36 14.89 -34.48
C MET A 352 14.10 15.64 -35.60
N ALA A 353 15.14 16.40 -35.28
CA ALA A 353 15.96 17.09 -36.30
C ALA A 353 16.83 16.14 -37.13
N ASN A 354 17.17 14.95 -36.58
CA ASN A 354 17.95 13.94 -37.29
C ASN A 354 17.08 12.98 -38.12
N ASP A 355 15.84 12.69 -37.71
CA ASP A 355 14.93 11.85 -38.48
C ASP A 355 14.34 12.58 -39.70
N ASN A 356 14.22 13.91 -39.65
CA ASN A 356 13.77 14.72 -40.79
C ASN A 356 14.73 14.72 -42.00
N LYS A 357 15.95 14.21 -41.86
CA LYS A 357 16.89 14.07 -42.99
C LYS A 357 16.70 12.81 -43.85
N LYS A 358 15.80 11.88 -43.41
CA LYS A 358 15.61 10.60 -44.13
C LYS A 358 14.22 10.41 -44.76
N SER A 359 13.28 11.31 -44.57
CA SER A 359 11.93 11.18 -45.18
C SER A 359 11.73 12.18 -46.31
N SER A 360 12.35 11.93 -47.47
CA SER A 360 11.96 12.58 -48.71
C SER A 360 10.66 11.93 -49.21
N GLY A 361 9.54 12.64 -49.18
CA GLY A 361 8.38 12.19 -49.90
C GLY A 361 6.97 12.49 -49.40
N ILE A 362 6.77 13.26 -48.34
CA ILE A 362 5.43 13.53 -47.82
C ILE A 362 4.92 14.93 -48.22
N LYS A 363 3.78 15.01 -48.92
CA LYS A 363 3.07 16.27 -49.26
C LYS A 363 2.15 16.69 -48.15
N GLU A 364 1.93 18.01 -48.01
CA GLU A 364 1.04 18.61 -47.05
C GLU A 364 -0.45 18.24 -47.33
N ILE A 365 -1.10 17.64 -46.36
CA ILE A 365 -2.55 17.37 -46.38
C ILE A 365 -3.19 18.30 -45.37
N LYS A 366 -4.06 19.17 -45.84
CA LYS A 366 -4.92 20.02 -44.99
C LYS A 366 -6.23 19.30 -44.77
N ASP A 367 -6.50 18.90 -43.55
CA ASP A 367 -7.80 18.45 -43.12
C ASP A 367 -8.38 19.41 -42.09
N ASN A 368 -9.71 19.44 -41.97
CA ASN A 368 -10.45 20.45 -41.20
C ASN A 368 -10.24 20.39 -39.67
N ASP A 369 -9.36 19.50 -39.18
CA ASP A 369 -9.04 19.29 -37.75
C ASP A 369 -7.58 19.63 -37.42
N ASP A 370 -7.06 20.77 -37.86
CA ASP A 370 -5.74 21.32 -37.50
C ASP A 370 -4.49 20.44 -37.79
N PHE A 371 -4.60 19.39 -38.58
CA PHE A 371 -3.49 18.62 -39.09
C PHE A 371 -3.05 19.13 -40.48
N SER A 372 -1.80 19.58 -40.59
CA SER A 372 -1.21 19.86 -41.88
C SER A 372 0.07 19.06 -42.05
N GLY A 373 0.07 18.13 -42.98
CA GLY A 373 1.26 17.39 -43.37
C GLY A 373 1.60 17.62 -44.83
N GLN A 374 2.87 17.73 -45.22
CA GLN A 374 3.30 17.89 -46.59
C GLN A 374 4.01 16.62 -47.11
N ILE A 375 3.46 16.07 -48.19
CA ILE A 375 4.08 14.93 -48.88
C ILE A 375 4.94 15.47 -50.04
N GLY A 376 6.24 15.30 -49.96
CA GLY A 376 7.18 15.72 -50.99
C GLY A 376 7.96 16.99 -50.68
N GLY A 377 9.13 16.88 -50.09
CA GLY A 377 10.12 17.95 -49.87
C GLY A 377 9.97 18.73 -48.56
N GLY A 378 10.59 18.21 -47.59
CA GLY A 378 11.23 18.84 -46.46
C GLY A 378 10.68 20.11 -45.86
N LYS A 379 9.47 20.11 -45.38
CA LYS A 379 9.01 21.02 -44.32
C LYS A 379 7.78 20.38 -43.73
N ALA A 380 7.95 19.59 -42.74
CA ALA A 380 6.82 19.24 -41.96
C ALA A 380 7.23 18.94 -40.54
N ILE A 381 6.40 19.39 -39.70
CA ILE A 381 5.93 18.69 -38.54
C ILE A 381 6.60 19.21 -37.27
N ALA A 382 6.64 20.54 -37.16
CA ALA A 382 6.84 21.18 -35.86
C ALA A 382 5.54 21.22 -35.02
N LYS A 383 4.35 20.95 -35.60
CA LYS A 383 3.08 20.97 -34.84
C LYS A 383 2.71 19.66 -34.16
N ILE A 384 3.13 18.52 -34.69
CA ILE A 384 2.85 17.21 -34.07
C ILE A 384 3.66 17.00 -32.78
N SER A 385 4.82 17.62 -32.66
CA SER A 385 5.67 17.48 -31.47
C SER A 385 5.13 18.18 -30.21
N ASN A 386 4.25 19.15 -30.36
CA ASN A 386 3.63 19.83 -29.21
C ASN A 386 2.40 19.11 -28.65
N GLU A 387 1.88 18.11 -29.34
CA GLU A 387 0.65 17.38 -28.94
C GLU A 387 0.94 16.01 -28.33
N MET A 388 2.15 15.47 -28.42
CA MET A 388 2.53 14.22 -27.74
C MET A 388 3.10 14.45 -26.34
N LYS A 389 2.46 15.31 -25.56
CA LYS A 389 2.73 15.42 -24.14
C LYS A 389 1.99 14.29 -23.43
N GLN A 390 2.73 13.32 -22.89
CA GLN A 390 2.15 12.23 -22.10
C GLN A 390 2.35 12.53 -20.62
N SER A 391 1.24 12.64 -19.89
CA SER A 391 1.28 12.74 -18.42
C SER A 391 1.59 11.37 -17.83
N ILE A 392 2.58 11.32 -16.93
CA ILE A 392 2.98 10.12 -16.20
C ILE A 392 2.55 10.16 -14.73
N LEU A 393 2.15 11.34 -14.24
CA LEU A 393 1.55 11.51 -12.91
C LEU A 393 0.68 12.74 -12.91
N GLU A 394 -0.56 12.59 -12.44
CA GLU A 394 -1.50 13.69 -12.31
C GLU A 394 -2.36 13.53 -11.05
N TYR A 395 -2.43 14.58 -10.22
CA TYR A 395 -3.35 14.62 -9.08
C TYR A 395 -3.68 16.05 -8.65
N ASP A 396 -4.84 16.21 -8.01
CA ASP A 396 -5.37 17.50 -7.61
C ASP A 396 -5.13 17.80 -6.13
N PHE A 397 -4.99 19.09 -5.81
CA PHE A 397 -5.03 19.61 -4.46
C PHE A 397 -5.51 21.07 -4.48
N THR A 398 -5.92 21.59 -3.33
CA THR A 398 -6.38 22.98 -3.19
C THR A 398 -5.57 23.70 -2.11
N THR A 399 -5.10 24.90 -2.44
CA THR A 399 -4.36 25.72 -1.49
C THR A 399 -5.28 26.39 -0.46
N SER A 400 -4.78 26.51 0.76
CA SER A 400 -5.42 27.24 1.85
C SER A 400 -5.58 28.73 1.54
N GLN A 401 -6.53 29.39 2.20
CA GLN A 401 -6.59 30.85 2.24
C GLN A 401 -5.42 31.46 3.03
N TYR A 402 -4.72 30.66 3.83
CA TYR A 402 -3.57 31.08 4.62
C TYR A 402 -2.28 30.67 3.91
N ALA A 403 -1.27 31.52 4.00
CA ALA A 403 0.03 31.22 3.41
C ALA A 403 0.83 30.22 4.25
N THR A 404 0.72 30.33 5.58
CA THR A 404 1.44 29.54 6.55
C THR A 404 0.51 29.04 7.66
N PHE A 405 0.93 28.01 8.37
CA PHE A 405 0.23 27.51 9.55
C PHE A 405 0.10 28.58 10.64
N ARG A 406 1.14 29.39 10.83
CA ARG A 406 1.10 30.53 11.75
C ARG A 406 -0.05 31.50 11.43
N ASP A 407 -0.25 31.82 10.15
CA ASP A 407 -1.33 32.73 9.73
C ASP A 407 -2.70 32.11 9.99
N LYS A 408 -2.83 30.79 9.73
CA LYS A 408 -4.03 30.02 10.05
C LYS A 408 -4.34 30.04 11.53
N MET A 409 -3.35 29.77 12.38
CA MET A 409 -3.52 29.80 13.84
C MET A 409 -3.92 31.18 14.37
N ARG A 410 -3.34 32.25 13.86
CA ARG A 410 -3.69 33.64 14.26
C ARG A 410 -5.13 33.98 13.89
N SER A 411 -5.73 33.33 12.92
CA SER A 411 -7.11 33.59 12.49
C SER A 411 -8.15 32.87 13.36
N ILE A 412 -7.72 31.87 14.13
CA ILE A 412 -8.60 31.08 14.97
C ILE A 412 -9.03 31.89 16.19
N LYS A 413 -10.34 32.00 16.37
CA LYS A 413 -10.92 32.64 17.55
C LYS A 413 -11.28 31.53 18.55
N VAL A 414 -10.69 31.65 19.74
CA VAL A 414 -11.07 30.81 20.86
C VAL A 414 -12.08 31.58 21.68
N ARG A 415 -13.28 31.04 21.86
CA ARG A 415 -14.26 31.58 22.81
C ARG A 415 -14.25 30.67 24.00
N ASP A 416 -13.92 31.19 25.16
CA ASP A 416 -14.08 30.52 26.42
C ASP A 416 -15.60 30.39 26.67
N ASN A 417 -16.12 29.18 26.62
CA ASN A 417 -17.48 28.96 27.09
C ASN A 417 -17.48 28.88 28.60
N LEU A 418 -18.36 29.65 29.23
CA LEU A 418 -18.57 29.60 30.68
C LEU A 418 -18.75 28.17 31.13
N ALA A 419 -18.06 27.82 32.22
CA ALA A 419 -18.30 26.56 32.91
C ALA A 419 -19.74 26.52 33.39
N ILE A 420 -20.53 25.60 32.85
CA ILE A 420 -21.86 25.31 33.40
C ILE A 420 -21.66 24.25 34.46
N ASP A 421 -21.78 24.63 35.70
CA ASP A 421 -21.82 23.70 36.82
C ASP A 421 -23.23 23.04 36.84
N ALA A 422 -23.31 21.84 36.32
CA ALA A 422 -24.53 21.02 36.35
C ALA A 422 -24.57 20.09 37.57
N GLY A 423 -23.76 20.37 38.58
CA GLY A 423 -23.78 19.64 39.86
C GLY A 423 -23.13 18.26 39.84
N VAL A 424 -22.72 17.74 38.67
CA VAL A 424 -22.15 16.39 38.53
C VAL A 424 -20.91 16.36 37.63
N ALA A 425 -20.72 17.33 36.75
CA ALA A 425 -19.53 17.43 35.90
C ALA A 425 -19.27 18.87 35.44
N LEU A 426 -18.05 19.34 35.63
CA LEU A 426 -17.56 20.61 35.05
C LEU A 426 -17.25 20.35 33.58
N LEU A 427 -18.11 20.81 32.70
CA LEU A 427 -17.84 20.79 31.25
C LEU A 427 -17.13 22.11 30.87
N LEU A 428 -15.80 22.05 30.82
CA LEU A 428 -15.00 23.10 30.21
C LEU A 428 -14.97 22.87 28.69
N GLY A 429 -15.74 23.65 27.96
CA GLY A 429 -15.73 23.62 26.50
C GLY A 429 -15.08 24.88 25.94
N ALA A 430 -14.00 24.76 25.22
CA ALA A 430 -13.52 25.83 24.35
C ALA A 430 -14.14 25.67 22.97
N ASN A 431 -14.81 26.70 22.47
CA ASN A 431 -15.31 26.70 21.10
C ASN A 431 -14.24 27.34 20.20
N VAL A 432 -13.63 26.54 19.36
CA VAL A 432 -12.64 26.98 18.40
C VAL A 432 -13.32 27.26 17.07
N GLN A 433 -13.37 28.52 16.68
CA GLN A 433 -13.95 28.96 15.41
C GLN A 433 -12.81 29.25 14.42
N GLY A 434 -12.62 28.35 13.47
CA GLY A 434 -11.72 28.53 12.33
C GLY A 434 -12.50 28.55 11.01
N LYS A 435 -12.00 29.29 10.02
CA LYS A 435 -12.59 29.31 8.67
C LYS A 435 -12.24 28.08 7.85
N GLU A 436 -11.19 27.37 8.20
CA GLU A 436 -10.72 26.13 7.59
C GLU A 436 -10.50 25.08 8.67
N ALA A 437 -10.85 23.86 8.39
CA ALA A 437 -10.49 22.72 9.23
C ALA A 437 -8.97 22.50 9.21
N PHE A 438 -8.46 21.77 10.19
CA PHE A 438 -7.09 21.27 10.13
C PHE A 438 -7.01 20.15 9.10
N ASP A 439 -5.96 20.19 8.29
CA ASP A 439 -5.66 19.20 7.29
C ASP A 439 -4.92 18.02 7.92
N GLU A 440 -5.01 16.86 7.28
CA GLU A 440 -4.29 15.65 7.72
C GLU A 440 -2.78 15.90 7.87
N ALA A 441 -2.15 16.56 6.90
CA ALA A 441 -0.73 16.89 6.94
C ALA A 441 -0.35 17.81 8.10
N GLU A 442 -1.29 18.67 8.58
CA GLU A 442 -1.05 19.55 9.73
C GLU A 442 -1.09 18.78 11.06
N VAL A 443 -1.94 17.75 11.15
CA VAL A 443 -2.28 17.04 12.39
C VAL A 443 -1.43 15.78 12.58
N MET A 444 -1.32 14.97 11.56
CA MET A 444 -0.63 13.68 11.65
C MET A 444 0.87 13.81 11.43
N GLY A 445 1.29 14.87 10.75
CA GLY A 445 2.60 14.91 10.15
C GLY A 445 2.75 13.79 9.13
N VAL A 446 3.92 13.62 8.61
CA VAL A 446 4.18 12.58 7.65
C VAL A 446 5.27 11.70 8.20
N GLU A 447 4.93 10.50 8.66
CA GLU A 447 5.84 9.57 9.35
C GLU A 447 7.12 9.25 8.55
N LYS A 448 7.07 9.36 7.23
CA LYS A 448 8.20 9.05 6.36
C LYS A 448 8.89 10.28 5.78
N THR A 449 8.59 11.46 6.29
CA THR A 449 9.16 12.72 5.80
C THR A 449 9.94 13.44 6.86
N GLN A 450 10.73 14.42 6.44
CA GLN A 450 11.47 15.32 7.34
C GLN A 450 10.54 16.31 8.07
N TYR A 451 9.25 16.33 7.72
CA TYR A 451 8.29 17.28 8.26
C TYR A 451 7.61 16.71 9.51
N LYS A 452 7.67 17.48 10.57
CA LYS A 452 6.99 17.16 11.83
C LYS A 452 5.54 17.66 11.78
N PRO A 453 4.61 17.05 12.56
CA PRO A 453 3.27 17.61 12.72
C PRO A 453 3.34 19.08 13.13
N LEU A 454 2.55 19.93 12.47
CA LEU A 454 2.43 21.34 12.82
C LEU A 454 1.56 21.53 14.07
N LEU A 455 0.62 20.62 14.29
CA LEU A 455 -0.27 20.61 15.43
C LEU A 455 -0.04 19.34 16.26
N SER A 456 0.40 19.50 17.49
CA SER A 456 0.52 18.41 18.46
C SER A 456 -0.61 18.50 19.48
N LEU A 457 -1.45 17.47 19.53
CA LEU A 457 -2.48 17.36 20.56
C LEU A 457 -1.88 16.71 21.80
N ARG A 458 -2.05 17.38 22.95
CA ARG A 458 -1.72 16.85 24.26
C ARG A 458 -2.99 16.76 25.08
N SER A 459 -3.09 15.75 25.90
CA SER A 459 -4.19 15.54 26.82
C SER A 459 -3.64 15.40 28.25
N ASP A 460 -4.35 15.94 29.23
CA ASP A 460 -4.09 15.70 30.64
C ASP A 460 -4.56 14.32 31.12
N LEU A 461 -5.23 13.56 30.26
CA LEU A 461 -5.53 12.16 30.50
C LEU A 461 -4.25 11.33 30.55
N LYS A 462 -4.28 10.21 31.29
CA LYS A 462 -3.13 9.28 31.32
C LYS A 462 -2.70 8.96 29.89
N GLU A 463 -1.43 9.15 29.61
CA GLU A 463 -0.88 9.10 28.27
C GLU A 463 -1.20 7.78 27.55
N GLU A 464 -1.16 6.66 28.27
CA GLU A 464 -1.52 5.34 27.75
C GLU A 464 -2.99 5.25 27.32
N TYR A 465 -3.91 5.80 28.11
CA TYR A 465 -5.34 5.80 27.76
C TYR A 465 -5.62 6.74 26.59
N PHE A 466 -5.01 7.91 26.58
CA PHE A 466 -5.16 8.85 25.48
C PHE A 466 -4.61 8.28 24.19
N ARG A 467 -3.36 7.79 24.17
CA ARG A 467 -2.74 7.20 22.98
C ARG A 467 -3.39 5.89 22.54
N GLY A 468 -3.74 5.03 23.49
CA GLY A 468 -4.30 3.71 23.18
C GLY A 468 -5.77 3.73 22.79
N THR A 469 -6.54 4.70 23.25
CA THR A 469 -7.99 4.71 23.08
C THR A 469 -8.50 5.98 22.43
N VAL A 470 -8.23 7.14 23.04
CA VAL A 470 -8.82 8.41 22.60
C VAL A 470 -8.23 8.89 21.28
N TYR A 471 -6.92 8.81 21.16
CA TYR A 471 -6.21 9.23 19.95
C TYR A 471 -6.68 8.46 18.71
N HIS A 472 -6.85 7.15 18.83
CA HIS A 472 -7.33 6.31 17.74
C HIS A 472 -8.79 6.55 17.36
N LEU A 473 -9.60 7.07 18.27
CA LEU A 473 -10.99 7.41 17.97
C LEU A 473 -11.12 8.69 17.16
N PHE A 474 -10.23 9.65 17.37
CA PHE A 474 -10.33 10.99 16.79
C PHE A 474 -9.33 11.27 15.67
N MET A 475 -8.19 10.56 15.65
CA MET A 475 -7.04 10.91 14.82
C MET A 475 -6.62 9.82 13.84
N LYS A 476 -7.25 8.64 13.90
CA LYS A 476 -6.94 7.54 12.99
C LYS A 476 -8.17 7.23 12.15
N ASP A 477 -8.12 7.56 10.86
CA ASP A 477 -9.06 7.07 9.86
C ASP A 477 -8.75 5.61 9.51
#